data_94eb54c9bb5d75070ef25eeeec6d8813
#
_entry.id   94eb54c9bb5d75070ef25eeeec6d8813
#
_cell.length_a   1.000
_cell.length_b   1.000
_cell.length_c   1.000
_cell.angle_alpha   90.00
_cell.angle_beta   90.00
_cell.angle_gamma   90.00
#
_symmetry.space_group_name_H-M   'P 1'
#
loop_
_entity.id
_entity.type
_entity.pdbx_description
1 polymer ?
#
loop_
_entity_poly.entity_id
_entity_poly.type
_entity_poly.pdbx_seq_one_letter_code
_entity_poly.pdbx_strand_id
1 'polypeptide(L)'
;AFINKMDRTGADFLHVVHIMHARFRSTPVPIQIPVGSEDTFRGAIDLINLKLLIWDESSQGAEYTTSEIPEEFTEAAAHEREKMIETLADGDDDLAEKYLAGEELSAAQISAALRKATIALKIVPVLCGAALRNKGIQPLLDAVINYLPSPEDIPPVKGINPKTKQEEIRHSSDKDPLAALAFKIMLDEGRKLTYLRIYSGQISANDEVYNIGKRKKEKIARLL
;
A
#
# COMPACT_ATOMS: atom_id res chain seq x y z
N ALA A 1 -4.71 -1.73 1.47
CA ALA A 1 -5.23 -3.11 1.54
C ALA A 1 -5.73 -3.57 0.17
N PHE A 2 -5.74 -4.89 -0.06
CA PHE A 2 -6.24 -5.47 -1.30
C PHE A 2 -7.23 -6.60 -0.95
N ILE A 3 -8.49 -6.41 -1.29
CA ILE A 3 -9.53 -7.44 -1.13
C ILE A 3 -9.45 -8.37 -2.32
N ASN A 4 -8.81 -9.52 -2.08
CA ASN A 4 -8.52 -10.53 -3.09
C ASN A 4 -9.68 -11.52 -3.23
N LYS A 5 -9.65 -12.29 -4.32
CA LYS A 5 -10.61 -13.37 -4.61
C LYS A 5 -12.03 -12.88 -4.86
N MET A 6 -12.18 -11.70 -5.49
CA MET A 6 -13.49 -11.16 -5.86
C MET A 6 -14.26 -12.05 -6.86
N ASP A 7 -13.57 -13.00 -7.47
CA ASP A 7 -14.10 -14.01 -8.38
C ASP A 7 -14.60 -15.29 -7.68
N ARG A 8 -14.64 -15.33 -6.35
CA ARG A 8 -15.06 -16.51 -5.59
C ARG A 8 -16.48 -16.34 -5.05
N THR A 9 -17.19 -17.46 -4.94
CA THR A 9 -18.54 -17.51 -4.32
C THR A 9 -18.50 -16.92 -2.92
N GLY A 10 -19.44 -16.03 -2.61
CA GLY A 10 -19.53 -15.30 -1.35
C GLY A 10 -18.64 -14.05 -1.26
N ALA A 11 -18.04 -13.62 -2.38
CA ALA A 11 -17.26 -12.39 -2.40
C ALA A 11 -18.17 -11.15 -2.25
N ASP A 12 -17.93 -10.39 -1.18
CA ASP A 12 -18.63 -9.14 -0.87
C ASP A 12 -17.61 -8.08 -0.44
N PHE A 13 -17.33 -7.14 -1.32
CA PHE A 13 -16.34 -6.09 -1.10
C PHE A 13 -16.69 -5.17 0.07
N LEU A 14 -17.91 -4.63 0.06
CA LEU A 14 -18.34 -3.66 1.09
C LEU A 14 -18.45 -4.30 2.46
N HIS A 15 -18.88 -5.54 2.52
CA HIS A 15 -18.91 -6.29 3.78
C HIS A 15 -17.50 -6.47 4.36
N VAL A 16 -16.51 -6.78 3.53
CA VAL A 16 -15.10 -6.89 3.98
C VAL A 16 -14.57 -5.54 4.45
N VAL A 17 -14.85 -4.44 3.75
CA VAL A 17 -14.49 -3.07 4.19
C VAL A 17 -15.10 -2.76 5.56
N HIS A 18 -16.38 -3.12 5.77
CA HIS A 18 -17.04 -2.94 7.06
C HIS A 18 -16.39 -3.78 8.18
N ILE A 19 -16.03 -5.04 7.89
CA ILE A 19 -15.30 -5.89 8.85
C ILE A 19 -13.93 -5.29 9.18
N MET A 20 -13.23 -4.73 8.19
CA MET A 20 -11.94 -4.06 8.42
C MET A 20 -12.10 -2.88 9.39
N HIS A 21 -13.11 -2.05 9.18
CA HIS A 21 -13.41 -0.93 10.09
C HIS A 21 -13.72 -1.41 11.51
N ALA A 22 -14.53 -2.45 11.65
CA ALA A 22 -14.96 -2.97 12.96
C ALA A 22 -13.82 -3.68 13.73
N ARG A 23 -12.91 -4.37 13.03
CA ARG A 23 -11.90 -5.24 13.67
C ARG A 23 -10.51 -4.64 13.77
N PHE A 24 -10.12 -3.79 12.82
CA PHE A 24 -8.78 -3.23 12.75
C PHE A 24 -8.84 -1.75 13.08
N ARG A 25 -8.82 -1.23 14.16
CA ARG A 25 -8.78 0.19 14.57
C ARG A 25 -8.17 1.15 13.51
N SER A 26 -8.59 0.99 12.27
CA SER A 26 -8.14 1.73 11.09
C SER A 26 -9.35 2.19 10.31
N THR A 27 -9.21 3.28 9.57
CA THR A 27 -10.25 3.79 8.67
C THR A 27 -9.99 3.27 7.26
N PRO A 28 -10.64 2.18 6.81
CA PRO A 28 -10.50 1.71 5.44
C PRO A 28 -11.21 2.68 4.50
N VAL A 29 -10.52 3.08 3.44
CA VAL A 29 -11.03 4.00 2.42
C VAL A 29 -11.00 3.30 1.07
N PRO A 30 -12.13 2.84 0.54
CA PRO A 30 -12.21 2.35 -0.83
C PRO A 30 -11.74 3.40 -1.82
N ILE A 31 -10.76 3.06 -2.65
CA ILE A 31 -10.33 3.88 -3.78
C ILE A 31 -10.78 3.27 -5.11
N GLN A 32 -11.39 2.10 -5.02
CA GLN A 32 -12.04 1.39 -6.11
C GLN A 32 -13.30 0.69 -5.60
N ILE A 33 -14.28 0.49 -6.48
CA ILE A 33 -15.39 -0.42 -6.25
C ILE A 33 -15.41 -1.50 -7.34
N PRO A 34 -15.78 -2.76 -7.01
CA PRO A 34 -15.80 -3.84 -7.99
C PRO A 34 -16.96 -3.69 -8.98
N VAL A 35 -16.74 -4.15 -10.21
CA VAL A 35 -17.78 -4.33 -11.24
C VAL A 35 -18.06 -5.81 -11.39
N GLY A 36 -19.24 -6.21 -10.92
CA GLY A 36 -19.60 -7.60 -10.72
C GLY A 36 -19.00 -8.19 -9.45
N SER A 37 -19.42 -9.38 -9.13
CA SER A 37 -18.93 -10.18 -8.02
C SER A 37 -18.96 -11.66 -8.40
N GLU A 38 -18.18 -12.47 -7.72
CA GLU A 38 -18.11 -13.93 -7.97
C GLU A 38 -17.71 -14.21 -9.44
N ASP A 39 -18.48 -15.06 -10.12
CA ASP A 39 -18.27 -15.41 -11.54
C ASP A 39 -18.49 -14.26 -12.51
N THR A 40 -19.21 -13.22 -12.08
CA THR A 40 -19.44 -11.99 -12.88
C THR A 40 -18.39 -10.91 -12.66
N PHE A 41 -17.40 -11.11 -11.76
CA PHE A 41 -16.36 -10.12 -11.51
C PHE A 41 -15.48 -9.92 -12.74
N ARG A 42 -15.61 -8.75 -13.38
CA ARG A 42 -14.92 -8.40 -14.63
C ARG A 42 -14.02 -7.19 -14.54
N GLY A 43 -14.23 -6.31 -13.54
CA GLY A 43 -13.52 -5.04 -13.50
C GLY A 43 -13.63 -4.33 -12.16
N ALA A 44 -13.14 -3.10 -12.15
CA ALA A 44 -13.28 -2.17 -11.04
C ALA A 44 -13.49 -0.74 -11.54
N ILE A 45 -14.14 0.08 -10.75
CA ILE A 45 -14.25 1.52 -10.99
C ILE A 45 -13.21 2.21 -10.12
N ASP A 46 -12.32 2.96 -10.73
CA ASP A 46 -11.39 3.86 -10.06
C ASP A 46 -12.14 5.11 -9.60
N LEU A 47 -12.25 5.30 -8.29
CA LEU A 47 -12.97 6.43 -7.69
C LEU A 47 -12.18 7.74 -7.74
N ILE A 48 -10.87 7.68 -7.98
CA ILE A 48 -10.01 8.86 -8.05
C ILE A 48 -10.13 9.51 -9.43
N ASN A 49 -9.99 8.70 -10.48
CA ASN A 49 -10.02 9.16 -11.86
C ASN A 49 -11.42 9.09 -12.51
N LEU A 50 -12.39 8.48 -11.83
CA LEU A 50 -13.73 8.20 -12.33
C LEU A 50 -13.70 7.45 -13.67
N LYS A 51 -13.02 6.33 -13.69
CA LYS A 51 -12.89 5.47 -14.87
C LYS A 51 -13.23 4.03 -14.55
N LEU A 52 -13.80 3.35 -15.52
CA LEU A 52 -14.00 1.91 -15.49
C LEU A 52 -12.75 1.20 -16.00
N LEU A 53 -12.27 0.23 -15.24
CA LEU A 53 -11.15 -0.64 -15.58
C LEU A 53 -11.69 -2.06 -15.85
N ILE A 54 -11.50 -2.60 -17.06
CA ILE A 54 -11.91 -3.96 -17.44
C ILE A 54 -10.69 -4.75 -17.86
N TRP A 55 -10.43 -5.87 -17.19
CA TRP A 55 -9.31 -6.76 -17.52
C TRP A 55 -9.66 -7.68 -18.67
N ASP A 56 -8.73 -7.78 -19.62
CA ASP A 56 -8.88 -8.68 -20.77
C ASP A 56 -8.57 -10.12 -20.36
N GLU A 57 -9.54 -11.01 -20.55
CA GLU A 57 -9.39 -12.43 -20.23
C GLU A 57 -8.48 -13.15 -21.24
N SER A 58 -8.37 -12.67 -22.47
CA SER A 58 -7.50 -13.27 -23.50
C SER A 58 -6.02 -13.09 -23.16
N SER A 59 -5.67 -11.99 -22.50
CA SER A 59 -4.33 -11.70 -21.98
C SER A 59 -4.07 -12.32 -20.59
N GLN A 60 -5.01 -13.09 -20.05
CA GLN A 60 -4.98 -13.59 -18.67
C GLN A 60 -4.83 -12.44 -17.63
N GLY A 61 -5.47 -11.30 -17.89
CA GLY A 61 -5.46 -10.12 -17.02
C GLY A 61 -4.15 -9.31 -17.07
N ALA A 62 -3.24 -9.61 -18.00
CA ALA A 62 -2.02 -8.81 -18.19
C ALA A 62 -2.33 -7.41 -18.73
N GLU A 63 -3.40 -7.30 -19.52
CA GLU A 63 -3.88 -6.03 -20.08
C GLU A 63 -5.26 -5.67 -19.52
N TYR A 64 -5.54 -4.38 -19.45
CA TYR A 64 -6.86 -3.86 -19.12
C TYR A 64 -7.16 -2.63 -19.97
N THR A 65 -8.44 -2.39 -20.19
CA THR A 65 -8.94 -1.19 -20.87
C THR A 65 -9.53 -0.22 -19.86
N THR A 66 -9.41 1.07 -20.17
CA THR A 66 -9.99 2.15 -19.40
C THR A 66 -11.08 2.83 -20.22
N SER A 67 -12.27 3.02 -19.64
CA SER A 67 -13.39 3.67 -20.29
C SER A 67 -14.18 4.56 -19.32
N GLU A 68 -15.16 5.29 -19.83
CA GLU A 68 -16.10 6.02 -19.00
C GLU A 68 -16.97 5.06 -18.18
N ILE A 69 -17.44 5.53 -17.01
CA ILE A 69 -18.30 4.74 -16.13
C ILE A 69 -19.70 4.62 -16.79
N PRO A 70 -20.22 3.40 -16.98
CA PRO A 70 -21.59 3.21 -17.47
C PRO A 70 -22.63 3.84 -16.53
N GLU A 71 -23.75 4.29 -17.09
CA GLU A 71 -24.81 4.98 -16.37
C GLU A 71 -25.28 4.19 -15.13
N GLU A 72 -25.37 2.87 -15.25
CA GLU A 72 -25.77 1.96 -14.17
C GLU A 72 -24.89 1.99 -12.92
N PHE A 73 -23.65 2.45 -13.04
CA PHE A 73 -22.67 2.53 -11.92
C PHE A 73 -22.39 3.97 -11.48
N THR A 74 -22.90 4.97 -12.17
CA THR A 74 -22.56 6.40 -11.94
C THR A 74 -22.96 6.84 -10.53
N GLU A 75 -24.16 6.48 -10.08
CA GLU A 75 -24.66 6.83 -8.74
C GLU A 75 -23.82 6.17 -7.64
N ALA A 76 -23.53 4.87 -7.78
CA ALA A 76 -22.71 4.13 -6.82
C ALA A 76 -21.27 4.67 -6.75
N ALA A 77 -20.68 5.00 -7.89
CA ALA A 77 -19.34 5.58 -7.96
C ALA A 77 -19.30 6.98 -7.33
N ALA A 78 -20.28 7.82 -7.62
CA ALA A 78 -20.40 9.16 -7.04
C ALA A 78 -20.52 9.08 -5.51
N HIS A 79 -21.40 8.24 -5.00
CA HIS A 79 -21.60 8.04 -3.57
C HIS A 79 -20.35 7.55 -2.83
N GLU A 80 -19.66 6.53 -3.35
CA GLU A 80 -18.44 6.03 -2.71
C GLU A 80 -17.26 7.00 -2.85
N ARG A 81 -17.21 7.78 -3.96
CA ARG A 81 -16.24 8.86 -4.10
C ARG A 81 -16.48 9.97 -3.07
N GLU A 82 -17.73 10.37 -2.87
CA GLU A 82 -18.09 11.39 -1.88
C GLU A 82 -17.63 10.97 -0.47
N LYS A 83 -17.97 9.76 -0.04
CA LYS A 83 -17.49 9.20 1.24
C LYS A 83 -15.96 9.20 1.36
N MET A 84 -15.26 8.86 0.27
CA MET A 84 -13.79 8.91 0.24
C MET A 84 -13.30 10.34 0.49
N ILE A 85 -13.88 11.33 -0.21
CA ILE A 85 -13.51 12.74 -0.09
C ILE A 85 -13.83 13.28 1.30
N GLU A 86 -15.01 12.99 1.86
CA GLU A 86 -15.36 13.35 3.23
C GLU A 86 -14.36 12.81 4.26
N THR A 87 -14.01 11.52 4.15
CA THR A 87 -13.02 10.91 5.05
C THR A 87 -11.64 11.56 4.93
N LEU A 88 -11.26 12.00 3.75
CA LEU A 88 -9.98 12.69 3.53
C LEU A 88 -10.01 14.11 4.08
N ALA A 89 -11.13 14.81 3.90
CA ALA A 89 -11.35 16.17 4.38
C ALA A 89 -11.29 16.26 5.92
N ASP A 90 -11.75 15.24 6.65
CA ASP A 90 -11.61 15.16 8.11
C ASP A 90 -10.15 15.23 8.60
N GLY A 91 -9.20 14.98 7.75
CA GLY A 91 -7.78 14.97 8.08
C GLY A 91 -6.91 15.99 7.36
N ASP A 92 -7.50 16.85 6.51
CA ASP A 92 -6.79 17.82 5.68
C ASP A 92 -7.62 19.12 5.50
N ASP A 93 -7.22 20.18 6.21
CA ASP A 93 -7.94 21.45 6.27
C ASP A 93 -8.07 22.10 4.89
N ASP A 94 -7.03 22.04 4.04
CA ASP A 94 -7.06 22.60 2.67
C ASP A 94 -8.06 21.86 1.78
N LEU A 95 -8.17 20.54 1.95
CA LEU A 95 -9.14 19.74 1.22
C LEU A 95 -10.56 20.00 1.71
N ALA A 96 -10.72 20.13 3.04
CA ALA A 96 -12.00 20.43 3.68
C ALA A 96 -12.56 21.79 3.22
N GLU A 97 -11.73 22.83 3.16
CA GLU A 97 -12.14 24.15 2.71
C GLU A 97 -12.70 24.11 1.27
N LYS A 98 -11.99 23.44 0.35
CA LYS A 98 -12.42 23.29 -1.04
C LYS A 98 -13.70 22.47 -1.18
N TYR A 99 -13.76 21.34 -0.45
CA TYR A 99 -14.95 20.49 -0.45
C TYR A 99 -16.19 21.25 0.05
N LEU A 100 -16.08 22.00 1.15
CA LEU A 100 -17.17 22.82 1.70
C LEU A 100 -17.54 23.99 0.79
N ALA A 101 -16.58 24.53 0.04
CA ALA A 101 -16.86 25.56 -0.98
C ALA A 101 -17.57 25.00 -2.23
N GLY A 102 -17.72 23.67 -2.33
CA GLY A 102 -18.32 23.01 -3.50
C GLY A 102 -17.40 22.99 -4.73
N GLU A 103 -16.09 23.14 -4.52
CA GLU A 103 -15.11 23.09 -5.60
C GLU A 103 -14.89 21.64 -6.06
N GLU A 104 -14.71 21.44 -7.36
CA GLU A 104 -14.36 20.14 -7.91
C GLU A 104 -12.91 19.81 -7.58
N LEU A 105 -12.71 18.68 -6.89
CA LEU A 105 -11.38 18.21 -6.52
C LEU A 105 -10.75 17.39 -7.64
N SER A 106 -9.56 17.78 -8.09
CA SER A 106 -8.80 17.05 -9.08
C SER A 106 -8.28 15.71 -8.54
N ALA A 107 -8.05 14.73 -9.42
CA ALA A 107 -7.44 13.45 -9.08
C ALA A 107 -6.07 13.62 -8.38
N ALA A 108 -5.30 14.63 -8.75
CA ALA A 108 -4.00 14.93 -8.14
C ALA A 108 -4.14 15.38 -6.68
N GLN A 109 -5.13 16.23 -6.36
CA GLN A 109 -5.41 16.67 -4.99
C GLN A 109 -5.87 15.51 -4.12
N ILE A 110 -6.79 14.69 -4.63
CA ILE A 110 -7.27 13.49 -3.92
C ILE A 110 -6.10 12.51 -3.65
N SER A 111 -5.27 12.25 -4.66
CA SER A 111 -4.11 11.35 -4.52
C SER A 111 -3.09 11.87 -3.50
N ALA A 112 -2.85 13.17 -3.46
CA ALA A 112 -1.95 13.80 -2.49
C ALA A 112 -2.50 13.67 -1.06
N ALA A 113 -3.80 13.91 -0.85
CA ALA A 113 -4.46 13.74 0.44
C ALA A 113 -4.47 12.27 0.89
N LEU A 114 -4.77 11.33 -0.03
CA LEU A 114 -4.69 9.89 0.23
C LEU A 114 -3.28 9.48 0.70
N ARG A 115 -2.23 9.94 -0.01
CA ARG A 115 -0.84 9.65 0.39
C ARG A 115 -0.53 10.21 1.78
N LYS A 116 -0.83 11.47 2.01
CA LYS A 116 -0.60 12.16 3.30
C LYS A 116 -1.28 11.42 4.46
N ALA A 117 -2.56 11.08 4.31
CA ALA A 117 -3.33 10.36 5.32
C ALA A 117 -2.85 8.91 5.53
N THR A 118 -2.42 8.23 4.45
CA THR A 118 -1.87 6.85 4.51
C THR A 118 -0.52 6.83 5.25
N ILE A 119 0.39 7.75 4.92
CA ILE A 119 1.70 7.86 5.59
C ILE A 119 1.53 8.21 7.07
N ALA A 120 0.54 9.06 7.39
CA ALA A 120 0.19 9.40 8.77
C ALA A 120 -0.55 8.27 9.52
N LEU A 121 -0.78 7.12 8.89
CA LEU A 121 -1.51 5.96 9.42
C LEU A 121 -2.95 6.27 9.87
N LYS A 122 -3.56 7.31 9.31
CA LYS A 122 -4.94 7.70 9.60
C LYS A 122 -5.96 6.86 8.82
N ILE A 123 -5.60 6.46 7.60
CA ILE A 123 -6.44 5.67 6.70
C ILE A 123 -5.68 4.48 6.10
N VAL A 124 -6.45 3.55 5.56
CA VAL A 124 -5.93 2.43 4.75
C VAL A 124 -6.66 2.42 3.41
N PRO A 125 -6.00 2.82 2.30
CA PRO A 125 -6.59 2.69 0.96
C PRO A 125 -6.94 1.24 0.65
N VAL A 126 -8.15 1.01 0.11
CA VAL A 126 -8.66 -0.33 -0.18
C VAL A 126 -8.93 -0.49 -1.67
N LEU A 127 -8.36 -1.53 -2.24
CA LEU A 127 -8.54 -1.96 -3.63
C LEU A 127 -9.16 -3.36 -3.67
N CYS A 128 -9.63 -3.76 -4.84
CA CYS A 128 -10.21 -5.08 -5.07
C CYS A 128 -9.61 -5.78 -6.29
N GLY A 129 -9.73 -7.12 -6.31
CA GLY A 129 -9.31 -7.89 -7.47
C GLY A 129 -9.34 -9.40 -7.29
N ALA A 130 -8.81 -10.10 -8.29
CA ALA A 130 -8.63 -11.55 -8.32
C ALA A 130 -7.20 -11.87 -8.78
N ALA A 131 -6.26 -11.89 -7.83
CA ALA A 131 -4.83 -11.96 -8.09
C ALA A 131 -4.41 -13.20 -8.92
N LEU A 132 -5.07 -14.34 -8.71
CA LEU A 132 -4.79 -15.56 -9.49
C LEU A 132 -5.09 -15.38 -10.99
N ARG A 133 -5.98 -14.45 -11.33
CA ARG A 133 -6.34 -14.08 -12.71
C ARG A 133 -5.72 -12.74 -13.13
N ASN A 134 -4.74 -12.23 -12.40
CA ASN A 134 -4.09 -10.92 -12.57
C ASN A 134 -5.05 -9.70 -12.55
N LYS A 135 -6.34 -9.89 -12.26
CA LYS A 135 -7.30 -8.78 -12.20
C LYS A 135 -7.05 -7.91 -10.97
N GLY A 136 -6.76 -6.63 -11.16
CA GLY A 136 -6.51 -5.65 -10.10
C GLY A 136 -5.04 -5.51 -9.66
N ILE A 137 -4.10 -6.25 -10.25
CA ILE A 137 -2.70 -6.25 -9.81
C ILE A 137 -1.98 -4.97 -10.24
N GLN A 138 -2.18 -4.48 -11.45
CA GLN A 138 -1.54 -3.26 -11.93
C GLN A 138 -1.93 -2.04 -11.06
N PRO A 139 -3.23 -1.75 -10.85
CA PRO A 139 -3.62 -0.66 -9.93
C PRO A 139 -3.12 -0.86 -8.49
N LEU A 140 -2.99 -2.10 -8.02
CA LEU A 140 -2.39 -2.37 -6.71
C LEU A 140 -0.92 -1.96 -6.66
N LEU A 141 -0.14 -2.28 -7.69
CA LEU A 141 1.28 -1.88 -7.78
C LEU A 141 1.42 -0.36 -7.87
N ASP A 142 0.58 0.30 -8.65
CA ASP A 142 0.53 1.75 -8.72
C ASP A 142 0.18 2.38 -7.36
N ALA A 143 -0.78 1.80 -6.64
CA ALA A 143 -1.15 2.25 -5.30
C ALA A 143 -0.02 2.05 -4.27
N VAL A 144 0.80 1.00 -4.40
CA VAL A 144 2.01 0.82 -3.58
C VAL A 144 2.99 1.96 -3.81
N ILE A 145 3.23 2.34 -5.07
CA ILE A 145 4.14 3.44 -5.43
C ILE A 145 3.58 4.79 -4.96
N ASN A 146 2.29 5.01 -5.19
CA ASN A 146 1.67 6.30 -4.94
C ASN A 146 1.39 6.58 -3.46
N TYR A 147 1.04 5.58 -2.65
CA TYR A 147 0.50 5.80 -1.31
C TYR A 147 1.35 5.25 -0.17
N LEU A 148 2.23 4.27 -0.40
CA LEU A 148 3.11 3.79 0.67
C LEU A 148 4.32 4.71 0.85
N PRO A 149 4.83 4.82 2.10
CA PRO A 149 6.00 5.65 2.36
C PRO A 149 7.27 5.07 1.74
N SER A 150 8.08 5.93 1.16
CA SER A 150 9.47 5.64 0.84
C SER A 150 10.33 5.67 2.13
N PRO A 151 11.58 5.20 2.11
CA PRO A 151 12.50 5.37 3.23
C PRO A 151 12.74 6.84 3.62
N GLU A 152 12.55 7.79 2.69
CA GLU A 152 12.72 9.23 2.93
C GLU A 152 11.49 9.87 3.60
N ASP A 153 10.31 9.29 3.43
CA ASP A 153 9.08 9.75 4.07
C ASP A 153 9.01 9.37 5.56
N ILE A 154 9.91 8.50 6.02
CA ILE A 154 9.89 7.97 7.40
C ILE A 154 10.94 8.71 8.25
N PRO A 155 10.59 9.07 9.50
CA PRO A 155 11.56 9.68 10.41
C PRO A 155 12.82 8.82 10.57
N PRO A 156 13.99 9.44 10.82
CA PRO A 156 15.23 8.72 11.10
C PRO A 156 15.07 7.73 12.25
N VAL A 157 15.73 6.58 12.15
CA VAL A 157 15.66 5.53 13.17
C VAL A 157 16.49 5.93 14.38
N LYS A 158 15.88 5.90 15.57
CA LYS A 158 16.55 6.09 16.84
C LYS A 158 16.94 4.75 17.44
N GLY A 159 18.12 4.65 17.97
CA GLY A 159 18.63 3.46 18.61
C GLY A 159 19.62 3.76 19.73
N ILE A 160 20.02 2.74 20.47
CA ILE A 160 21.04 2.84 21.53
C ILE A 160 22.29 2.15 21.06
N ASN A 161 23.41 2.85 21.02
CA ASN A 161 24.70 2.25 20.72
C ASN A 161 25.06 1.20 21.80
N PRO A 162 25.30 -0.07 21.41
CA PRO A 162 25.53 -1.13 22.38
C PRO A 162 26.83 -0.95 23.19
N LYS A 163 27.80 -0.18 22.67
CA LYS A 163 29.09 0.07 23.31
C LYS A 163 29.03 1.30 24.22
N THR A 164 28.56 2.45 23.71
CA THR A 164 28.57 3.73 24.43
C THR A 164 27.35 3.92 25.32
N LYS A 165 26.26 3.16 25.09
CA LYS A 165 24.94 3.30 25.73
C LYS A 165 24.26 4.65 25.47
N GLN A 166 24.74 5.42 24.53
CA GLN A 166 24.16 6.67 24.11
C GLN A 166 23.11 6.48 23.00
N GLU A 167 22.13 7.35 22.95
CA GLU A 167 21.17 7.40 21.87
C GLU A 167 21.86 7.87 20.58
N GLU A 168 21.62 7.16 19.50
CA GLU A 168 22.10 7.50 18.17
C GLU A 168 20.94 7.54 17.18
N ILE A 169 21.03 8.47 16.23
CA ILE A 169 20.07 8.61 15.12
C ILE A 169 20.73 8.09 13.86
N ARG A 170 19.97 7.36 13.05
CA ARG A 170 20.38 6.88 11.71
C ARG A 170 19.42 7.44 10.67
N HIS A 171 19.97 8.17 9.74
CA HIS A 171 19.23 8.67 8.57
C HIS A 171 19.18 7.62 7.47
N SER A 172 18.18 7.68 6.60
CA SER A 172 18.09 6.86 5.39
C SER A 172 19.15 7.34 4.38
N SER A 173 20.41 6.99 4.64
CA SER A 173 21.58 7.39 3.84
C SER A 173 22.55 6.22 3.74
N ASP A 174 23.10 6.00 2.54
CA ASP A 174 24.14 5.02 2.28
C ASP A 174 25.47 5.35 2.94
N LYS A 175 25.66 6.61 3.33
CA LYS A 175 26.87 7.13 4.00
C LYS A 175 26.85 6.94 5.52
N ASP A 176 25.68 6.70 6.10
CA ASP A 176 25.53 6.43 7.53
C ASP A 176 26.02 5.02 7.88
N PRO A 177 26.41 4.76 9.13
CA PRO A 177 26.74 3.41 9.58
C PRO A 177 25.55 2.46 9.37
N LEU A 178 25.87 1.20 9.02
CA LEU A 178 24.84 0.18 8.77
C LEU A 178 23.94 -0.03 9.98
N ALA A 179 22.64 0.08 9.75
CA ALA A 179 21.59 -0.38 10.65
C ALA A 179 20.55 -1.17 9.84
N ALA A 180 20.37 -2.43 10.18
CA ALA A 180 19.48 -3.34 9.47
C ALA A 180 18.72 -4.26 10.44
N LEU A 181 17.54 -4.70 10.03
CA LEU A 181 16.71 -5.66 10.73
C LEU A 181 16.53 -6.93 9.91
N ALA A 182 16.92 -8.08 10.47
CA ALA A 182 16.53 -9.38 9.94
C ALA A 182 15.08 -9.67 10.35
N PHE A 183 14.13 -9.48 9.43
CA PHE A 183 12.69 -9.54 9.74
C PHE A 183 12.02 -10.84 9.30
N LYS A 184 12.65 -11.61 8.40
CA LYS A 184 12.10 -12.87 7.91
C LYS A 184 13.18 -13.87 7.57
N ILE A 185 12.92 -15.13 7.88
CA ILE A 185 13.76 -16.27 7.48
C ILE A 185 12.87 -17.23 6.70
N MET A 186 13.33 -17.66 5.53
CA MET A 186 12.68 -18.66 4.70
C MET A 186 13.64 -19.81 4.38
N LEU A 187 13.06 -20.97 4.11
CA LEU A 187 13.77 -22.07 3.45
C LEU A 187 13.34 -22.06 1.98
N ASP A 188 14.31 -21.94 1.10
CA ASP A 188 14.14 -21.98 -0.34
C ASP A 188 15.08 -23.03 -0.91
N GLU A 189 14.53 -24.07 -1.54
CA GLU A 189 15.28 -25.22 -2.07
C GLU A 189 16.32 -25.81 -1.09
N GLY A 190 15.96 -25.88 0.20
CA GLY A 190 16.85 -26.34 1.26
C GLY A 190 17.89 -25.31 1.74
N ARG A 191 17.90 -24.12 1.18
CA ARG A 191 18.77 -23.02 1.60
C ARG A 191 18.03 -22.08 2.54
N LYS A 192 18.71 -21.65 3.57
CA LYS A 192 18.16 -20.67 4.52
C LYS A 192 18.43 -19.26 3.99
N LEU A 193 17.36 -18.56 3.62
CA LEU A 193 17.40 -17.17 3.23
C LEU A 193 16.98 -16.28 4.41
N THR A 194 17.75 -15.24 4.66
CA THR A 194 17.44 -14.23 5.67
C THR A 194 17.16 -12.90 4.96
N TYR A 195 15.94 -12.40 5.11
CA TYR A 195 15.53 -11.11 4.55
C TYR A 195 15.92 -9.99 5.51
N LEU A 196 16.64 -9.01 4.99
CA LEU A 196 17.09 -7.84 5.74
C LEU A 196 16.39 -6.59 5.23
N ARG A 197 15.91 -5.75 6.15
CA ARG A 197 15.56 -4.36 5.85
C ARG A 197 16.70 -3.47 6.31
N ILE A 198 17.30 -2.77 5.37
CA ILE A 198 18.35 -1.79 5.65
C ILE A 198 17.66 -0.45 5.93
N TYR A 199 17.98 0.15 7.06
CA TYR A 199 17.48 1.47 7.48
C TYR A 199 18.53 2.57 7.24
N SER A 200 19.80 2.24 7.28
CA SER A 200 20.92 3.13 6.97
C SER A 200 22.15 2.34 6.55
N GLY A 201 23.06 2.99 5.85
CA GLY A 201 24.30 2.38 5.37
C GLY A 201 24.10 1.42 4.22
N GLN A 202 25.12 0.64 3.94
CA GLN A 202 25.16 -0.35 2.86
C GLN A 202 25.65 -1.68 3.41
N ILE A 203 25.35 -2.74 2.66
CA ILE A 203 25.84 -4.09 2.96
C ILE A 203 26.32 -4.74 1.66
N SER A 204 27.46 -5.36 1.70
CA SER A 204 28.06 -6.09 0.58
C SER A 204 28.35 -7.54 0.92
N ALA A 205 28.49 -8.38 -0.09
CA ALA A 205 28.95 -9.75 0.13
C ALA A 205 30.36 -9.71 0.74
N ASN A 206 30.59 -10.60 1.70
CA ASN A 206 31.79 -10.70 2.53
C ASN A 206 31.97 -9.63 3.63
N ASP A 207 31.04 -8.66 3.74
CA ASP A 207 31.07 -7.74 4.88
C ASP A 207 30.95 -8.46 6.22
N GLU A 208 31.58 -7.90 7.24
CA GLU A 208 31.44 -8.31 8.62
C GLU A 208 30.47 -7.38 9.33
N VAL A 209 29.38 -7.93 9.83
CA VAL A 209 28.34 -7.19 10.56
C VAL A 209 28.28 -7.64 12.01
N TYR A 210 27.84 -6.73 12.91
CA TYR A 210 27.65 -7.05 14.30
C TYR A 210 26.18 -7.41 14.58
N ASN A 211 25.93 -8.67 14.94
CA ASN A 211 24.60 -9.13 15.35
C ASN A 211 24.39 -8.76 16.82
N ILE A 212 23.55 -7.75 17.06
CA ILE A 212 23.27 -7.22 18.41
C ILE A 212 22.58 -8.27 19.28
N GLY A 213 21.64 -9.02 18.75
CA GLY A 213 20.89 -10.04 19.49
C GLY A 213 21.80 -11.19 19.98
N LYS A 214 22.76 -11.61 19.16
CA LYS A 214 23.74 -12.66 19.50
C LYS A 214 25.04 -12.12 20.09
N ARG A 215 25.23 -10.80 20.09
CA ARG A 215 26.45 -10.11 20.58
C ARG A 215 27.74 -10.62 19.93
N LYS A 216 27.69 -10.93 18.64
CA LYS A 216 28.82 -11.43 17.88
C LYS A 216 28.90 -10.86 16.48
N LYS A 217 30.10 -10.95 15.90
CA LYS A 217 30.31 -10.65 14.49
C LYS A 217 29.86 -11.82 13.62
N GLU A 218 29.21 -11.52 12.52
CA GLU A 218 28.76 -12.48 11.51
C GLU A 218 29.20 -12.00 10.13
N LYS A 219 29.61 -12.93 9.27
CA LYS A 219 30.00 -12.60 7.90
C LYS A 219 28.82 -12.79 6.96
N ILE A 220 28.61 -11.82 6.08
CA ILE A 220 27.63 -11.91 4.99
C ILE A 220 28.23 -12.74 3.87
N ALA A 221 27.73 -13.95 3.66
CA ALA A 221 28.29 -14.84 2.66
C ALA A 221 27.90 -14.44 1.24
N ARG A 222 26.59 -14.24 0.99
CA ARG A 222 26.04 -13.93 -0.33
C ARG A 222 24.81 -13.03 -0.18
N LEU A 223 24.64 -12.11 -1.13
CA LEU A 223 23.45 -11.32 -1.34
C LEU A 223 22.73 -11.81 -2.59
N LEU A 224 21.41 -11.83 -2.56
CA LEU A 224 20.52 -12.24 -3.66
C LEU A 224 19.59 -11.10 -4.03
#